data_cbcd19d7cef400694e2f1fcf7d140ca9
#
_entry.id   cbcd19d7cef400694e2f1fcf7d140ca9
#
_cell.length_a   1.000
_cell.length_b   1.000
_cell.length_c   1.000
_cell.angle_alpha   90.00
_cell.angle_beta   90.00
_cell.angle_gamma   90.00
#
_symmetry.space_group_name_H-M   'P 1'
#
loop_
_entity.id
_entity.type
_entity.pdbx_description
1 polymer ?
#
loop_
_entity_poly.entity_id
_entity_poly.type
_entity_poly.pdbx_seq_one_letter_code
_entity_poly.pdbx_strand_id
1 'polypeptide(L)'
;VLFLDEIDSLRDQVLLSVLRQLRSGHGNRPDHFPASLALVGLRDVRDYKIASGGSDRLQTASPFNIKVESLTVRDFTADEVAELYAQHTVETGQRFSPDALARVFAVSQGQPWLVNALARQIVNIVVQDRAAEVGEADVDRARDLLIERQDTHLDSLAERLRDPRVRAVIEPMIQGRALGAIAPDDLRFVVDLGLVRRTLDGRVEIANPIYREIIVRSLTATVQASIPVLSPSWLDPRGDMDWAALREAFVGFWLEHGEALLGSAPYNEAAAHLVLMAFLHRVVNSGGRVAREFAIGSKRMDLCVSYKGDRLGIEVKTWRDSDKSRDPAEEGVAQLEAYLARLQLTRGWIVRFDQRSGALPLPERLRVEDLTTPKGNRISRILL
;
A
#
# COMPACT_ATOMS: atom_id res chain seq x y z
N VAL A 1 2.80 13.69 -37.15
CA VAL A 1 2.94 13.62 -35.69
C VAL A 1 3.94 12.53 -35.36
N LEU A 2 4.85 12.79 -34.43
CA LEU A 2 5.78 11.80 -33.88
C LEU A 2 5.48 11.60 -32.41
N PHE A 3 5.24 10.34 -32.01
CA PHE A 3 5.11 9.93 -30.61
C PHE A 3 6.41 9.23 -30.19
N LEU A 4 7.01 9.67 -29.09
CA LEU A 4 8.13 9.02 -28.44
C LEU A 4 7.63 8.51 -27.08
N ASP A 5 7.40 7.21 -27.02
CA ASP A 5 6.93 6.54 -25.82
C ASP A 5 8.11 6.12 -24.93
N GLU A 6 7.86 5.96 -23.65
CA GLU A 6 8.85 5.62 -22.63
C GLU A 6 10.10 6.53 -22.67
N ILE A 7 9.91 7.82 -22.91
CA ILE A 7 11.04 8.77 -22.99
C ILE A 7 11.89 8.78 -21.72
N ASP A 8 11.34 8.38 -20.61
CA ASP A 8 11.98 8.21 -19.31
C ASP A 8 12.90 6.97 -19.21
N SER A 9 12.84 6.05 -20.17
CA SER A 9 13.83 4.96 -20.29
C SER A 9 15.21 5.51 -20.67
N LEU A 10 15.24 6.64 -21.33
CA LEU A 10 16.48 7.35 -21.66
C LEU A 10 17.01 8.07 -20.41
N ARG A 11 18.29 7.86 -20.11
CA ARG A 11 18.94 8.41 -18.91
C ARG A 11 20.00 9.46 -19.29
N ASP A 12 20.17 10.41 -18.39
CA ASP A 12 21.31 11.37 -18.38
C ASP A 12 21.60 12.02 -19.74
N GLN A 13 22.80 11.83 -20.26
CA GLN A 13 23.27 12.47 -21.48
C GLN A 13 22.50 12.02 -22.73
N VAL A 14 21.96 10.80 -22.76
CA VAL A 14 21.20 10.30 -23.90
C VAL A 14 19.88 11.06 -24.01
N LEU A 15 19.14 11.19 -22.92
CA LEU A 15 17.92 11.99 -22.87
C LEU A 15 18.18 13.44 -23.28
N LEU A 16 19.23 14.05 -22.70
CA LEU A 16 19.60 15.44 -23.04
C LEU A 16 19.95 15.59 -24.53
N SER A 17 20.65 14.61 -25.11
CA SER A 17 21.01 14.61 -26.53
C SER A 17 19.76 14.55 -27.42
N VAL A 18 18.83 13.64 -27.11
CA VAL A 18 17.54 13.53 -27.84
C VAL A 18 16.74 14.83 -27.74
N LEU A 19 16.59 15.38 -26.53
CA LEU A 19 15.84 16.63 -26.33
C LEU A 19 16.48 17.82 -27.07
N ARG A 20 17.80 17.91 -27.14
CA ARG A 20 18.53 18.94 -27.91
C ARG A 20 18.31 18.79 -29.41
N GLN A 21 18.33 17.55 -29.92
CA GLN A 21 18.05 17.27 -31.33
C GLN A 21 16.62 17.65 -31.74
N LEU A 22 15.65 17.26 -30.91
CA LEU A 22 14.25 17.64 -31.10
C LEU A 22 14.06 19.16 -31.09
N ARG A 23 14.75 19.86 -30.21
CA ARG A 23 14.74 21.33 -30.19
C ARG A 23 15.39 21.91 -31.42
N SER A 24 16.54 21.40 -31.85
CA SER A 24 17.24 21.86 -33.04
C SER A 24 16.39 21.70 -34.32
N GLY A 25 15.68 20.56 -34.44
CA GLY A 25 14.80 20.31 -35.57
C GLY A 25 13.53 21.13 -35.59
N HIS A 26 13.14 21.76 -34.47
CA HIS A 26 11.85 22.46 -34.34
C HIS A 26 11.65 23.58 -35.38
N GLY A 27 12.71 24.28 -35.73
CA GLY A 27 12.65 25.36 -36.73
C GLY A 27 12.43 24.88 -38.16
N ASN A 28 12.61 23.56 -38.43
CA ASN A 28 12.49 22.97 -39.76
C ASN A 28 11.10 22.38 -40.04
N ARG A 29 10.10 22.68 -39.22
CA ARG A 29 8.71 22.23 -39.36
C ARG A 29 8.03 22.97 -40.48
N PRO A 30 7.09 22.34 -41.18
CA PRO A 30 6.76 20.91 -41.15
C PRO A 30 7.57 20.08 -42.15
N ASP A 31 8.39 20.73 -43.01
CA ASP A 31 8.91 20.11 -44.25
C ASP A 31 10.04 19.11 -44.00
N HIS A 32 10.93 19.43 -43.06
CA HIS A 32 12.10 18.59 -42.75
C HIS A 32 12.12 18.11 -41.30
N PHE A 33 11.01 18.28 -40.59
CA PHE A 33 10.84 17.86 -39.21
C PHE A 33 9.36 17.57 -38.88
N PRO A 34 9.02 16.64 -37.96
CA PRO A 34 7.63 16.38 -37.62
C PRO A 34 6.85 17.62 -37.21
N ALA A 35 5.67 17.83 -37.79
CA ALA A 35 4.81 18.96 -37.50
C ALA A 35 4.44 19.07 -36.03
N SER A 36 4.25 17.92 -35.35
CA SER A 36 3.98 17.84 -33.92
C SER A 36 4.74 16.67 -33.29
N LEU A 37 5.07 16.84 -32.01
CA LEU A 37 5.75 15.84 -31.18
C LEU A 37 4.93 15.59 -29.91
N ALA A 38 4.80 14.35 -29.51
CA ALA A 38 4.32 13.96 -28.20
C ALA A 38 5.39 13.10 -27.51
N LEU A 39 5.83 13.55 -26.35
CA LEU A 39 6.72 12.79 -25.48
C LEU A 39 5.86 12.16 -24.39
N VAL A 40 5.85 10.85 -24.33
CA VAL A 40 5.07 10.06 -23.36
C VAL A 40 6.04 9.44 -22.37
N GLY A 41 5.75 9.57 -21.09
CA GLY A 41 6.59 9.04 -20.03
C GLY A 41 5.98 9.31 -18.65
N LEU A 42 6.64 8.82 -17.60
CA LEU A 42 6.18 8.91 -16.23
C LEU A 42 6.20 10.34 -15.65
N ARG A 43 6.93 11.26 -16.26
CA ARG A 43 7.16 12.60 -15.72
C ARG A 43 7.18 13.66 -16.81
N ASP A 44 6.96 14.90 -16.37
CA ASP A 44 7.26 16.06 -17.20
C ASP A 44 8.76 16.11 -17.52
N VAL A 45 9.10 16.46 -18.76
CA VAL A 45 10.49 16.60 -19.21
C VAL A 45 11.31 17.56 -18.34
N ARG A 46 10.65 18.51 -17.66
CA ARG A 46 11.31 19.43 -16.72
C ARG A 46 11.85 18.75 -15.47
N ASP A 47 11.22 17.68 -15.04
CA ASP A 47 11.55 17.01 -13.78
C ASP A 47 12.80 16.09 -13.91
N TYR A 48 13.18 15.75 -15.15
CA TYR A 48 14.42 15.00 -15.41
C TYR A 48 15.71 15.81 -15.15
N LYS A 49 15.61 17.13 -15.01
CA LYS A 49 16.76 17.97 -14.65
C LYS A 49 17.29 17.71 -13.25
N ILE A 50 16.39 17.33 -12.34
CA ILE A 50 16.71 17.13 -10.92
C ILE A 50 17.33 15.76 -10.70
N ALA A 51 16.94 14.76 -11.50
CA ALA A 51 17.42 13.39 -11.37
C ALA A 51 18.86 13.17 -11.85
N SER A 52 19.39 14.04 -12.70
CA SER A 52 20.75 13.92 -13.24
C SER A 52 21.85 14.49 -12.31
N GLY A 53 21.59 14.50 -10.98
CA GLY A 53 22.61 14.77 -9.98
C GLY A 53 23.13 16.18 -10.00
N GLY A 54 22.22 17.17 -9.96
CA GLY A 54 22.49 18.57 -9.57
C GLY A 54 23.89 19.12 -9.89
N SER A 55 24.42 18.91 -11.09
CA SER A 55 25.62 19.64 -11.44
C SER A 55 25.22 21.08 -11.70
N ASP A 56 25.78 22.02 -10.93
CA ASP A 56 25.65 23.46 -11.08
C ASP A 56 25.93 23.97 -12.51
N ARG A 57 26.41 23.12 -13.39
CA ARG A 57 26.66 23.38 -14.81
C ARG A 57 25.41 23.37 -15.69
N LEU A 58 24.25 22.95 -15.20
CA LEU A 58 22.97 22.96 -15.95
C LEU A 58 22.09 24.16 -15.60
N GLN A 59 22.63 25.24 -15.05
CA GLN A 59 21.94 26.53 -14.85
C GLN A 59 21.50 27.21 -16.15
N THR A 60 21.80 26.66 -17.30
CA THR A 60 21.34 27.14 -18.59
C THR A 60 19.90 26.68 -18.89
N ALA A 61 19.15 27.53 -19.59
CA ALA A 61 17.77 27.38 -20.02
C ALA A 61 17.36 25.92 -20.35
N SER A 62 16.11 25.57 -20.05
CA SER A 62 15.55 24.23 -20.33
C SER A 62 16.07 23.67 -21.66
N PRO A 63 16.66 22.44 -21.68
CA PRO A 63 17.09 21.83 -22.94
C PRO A 63 15.93 21.64 -23.92
N PHE A 64 14.69 21.73 -23.41
CA PHE A 64 13.46 21.56 -24.17
C PHE A 64 12.45 22.67 -23.81
N ASN A 65 12.64 23.85 -24.34
CA ASN A 65 11.77 25.01 -24.11
C ASN A 65 10.69 25.19 -25.20
N ILE A 66 10.53 24.22 -26.10
CA ILE A 66 9.54 24.19 -27.17
C ILE A 66 8.23 23.50 -26.76
N LYS A 67 8.09 23.13 -25.49
CA LYS A 67 6.90 22.48 -24.95
C LYS A 67 5.73 23.46 -24.99
N VAL A 68 4.63 23.04 -25.60
CA VAL A 68 3.38 23.79 -25.67
C VAL A 68 2.52 23.44 -24.43
N GLU A 69 2.32 22.15 -24.16
CA GLU A 69 1.44 21.68 -23.12
C GLU A 69 2.03 20.46 -22.40
N SER A 70 1.63 20.23 -21.17
CA SER A 70 1.90 19.03 -20.40
C SER A 70 0.58 18.50 -19.89
N LEU A 71 0.25 17.30 -20.33
CA LEU A 71 -0.96 16.60 -19.93
C LEU A 71 -0.60 15.47 -18.99
N THR A 72 -1.30 15.38 -17.86
CA THR A 72 -1.25 14.20 -17.00
C THR A 72 -2.51 13.38 -17.25
N VAL A 73 -2.32 12.14 -17.71
CA VAL A 73 -3.42 11.20 -17.87
C VAL A 73 -3.82 10.75 -16.46
N ARG A 74 -5.03 11.10 -16.04
CA ARG A 74 -5.55 10.78 -14.72
C ARG A 74 -6.12 9.37 -14.67
N ASP A 75 -6.33 8.88 -13.45
CA ASP A 75 -7.10 7.67 -13.20
C ASP A 75 -8.57 7.81 -13.63
N PHE A 76 -9.23 6.69 -13.90
CA PHE A 76 -10.65 6.65 -14.24
C PHE A 76 -11.52 7.10 -13.07
N THR A 77 -12.61 7.77 -13.37
CA THR A 77 -13.71 7.98 -12.42
C THR A 77 -14.52 6.70 -12.23
N ALA A 78 -15.39 6.66 -11.21
CA ALA A 78 -16.28 5.52 -11.00
C ALA A 78 -17.20 5.28 -12.20
N ASP A 79 -17.69 6.36 -12.83
CA ASP A 79 -18.56 6.27 -14.01
C ASP A 79 -17.81 5.73 -15.22
N GLU A 80 -16.58 6.17 -15.46
CA GLU A 80 -15.73 5.66 -16.54
C GLU A 80 -15.37 4.18 -16.34
N VAL A 81 -15.16 3.73 -15.09
CA VAL A 81 -14.99 2.30 -14.79
C VAL A 81 -16.24 1.52 -15.12
N ALA A 82 -17.40 2.04 -14.75
CA ALA A 82 -18.70 1.39 -15.07
C ALA A 82 -18.93 1.34 -16.58
N GLU A 83 -18.64 2.40 -17.31
CA GLU A 83 -18.74 2.46 -18.77
C GLU A 83 -17.81 1.46 -19.45
N LEU A 84 -16.56 1.36 -18.99
CA LEU A 84 -15.60 0.38 -19.51
C LEU A 84 -16.12 -1.07 -19.31
N TYR A 85 -16.65 -1.39 -18.15
CA TYR A 85 -17.18 -2.73 -17.85
C TYR A 85 -18.49 -3.02 -18.59
N ALA A 86 -19.29 -1.99 -18.89
CA ALA A 86 -20.50 -2.13 -19.70
C ALA A 86 -20.21 -2.61 -21.11
N GLN A 87 -19.02 -2.32 -21.68
CA GLN A 87 -18.60 -2.86 -22.99
C GLN A 87 -18.59 -4.39 -22.96
N HIS A 88 -18.01 -4.99 -21.92
CA HIS A 88 -18.02 -6.45 -21.77
C HIS A 88 -19.45 -7.00 -21.63
N THR A 89 -20.32 -6.30 -20.89
CA THR A 89 -21.73 -6.69 -20.74
C THR A 89 -22.45 -6.66 -22.09
N VAL A 90 -22.22 -5.65 -22.91
CA VAL A 90 -22.80 -5.54 -24.26
C VAL A 90 -22.32 -6.67 -25.17
N GLU A 91 -21.04 -7.02 -25.11
CA GLU A 91 -20.44 -8.04 -25.96
C GLU A 91 -20.82 -9.48 -25.56
N THR A 92 -20.95 -9.75 -24.25
CA THR A 92 -21.04 -11.12 -23.74
C THR A 92 -22.38 -11.45 -23.05
N GLY A 93 -23.15 -10.46 -22.67
CA GLY A 93 -24.34 -10.58 -21.84
C GLY A 93 -24.08 -10.70 -20.33
N GLN A 94 -22.83 -10.89 -19.90
CA GLN A 94 -22.46 -11.02 -18.49
C GLN A 94 -22.58 -9.68 -17.77
N ARG A 95 -23.36 -9.64 -16.71
CA ARG A 95 -23.61 -8.41 -15.93
C ARG A 95 -22.71 -8.31 -14.71
N PHE A 96 -22.38 -7.08 -14.36
CA PHE A 96 -21.77 -6.71 -13.10
C PHE A 96 -22.80 -6.03 -12.22
N SER A 97 -22.97 -6.47 -10.98
CA SER A 97 -23.85 -5.79 -10.03
C SER A 97 -23.33 -4.38 -9.72
N PRO A 98 -24.20 -3.43 -9.32
CA PRO A 98 -23.76 -2.11 -8.88
C PRO A 98 -22.71 -2.15 -7.76
N ASP A 99 -22.85 -3.09 -6.81
CA ASP A 99 -21.90 -3.29 -5.70
C ASP A 99 -20.56 -3.82 -6.21
N ALA A 100 -20.53 -4.67 -7.23
CA ALA A 100 -19.29 -5.12 -7.87
C ALA A 100 -18.56 -3.96 -8.53
N LEU A 101 -19.26 -3.09 -9.28
CA LEU A 101 -18.65 -1.92 -9.92
C LEU A 101 -18.10 -0.93 -8.87
N ALA A 102 -18.88 -0.65 -7.84
CA ALA A 102 -18.45 0.17 -6.71
C ALA A 102 -17.20 -0.43 -6.03
N ARG A 103 -17.16 -1.75 -5.88
CA ARG A 103 -16.03 -2.46 -5.28
C ARG A 103 -14.77 -2.40 -6.15
N VAL A 104 -14.90 -2.59 -7.47
CA VAL A 104 -13.78 -2.42 -8.42
C VAL A 104 -13.16 -1.04 -8.25
N PHE A 105 -13.99 0.01 -8.26
CA PHE A 105 -13.49 1.38 -8.06
C PHE A 105 -12.86 1.55 -6.67
N ALA A 106 -13.49 1.05 -5.62
CA ALA A 106 -12.98 1.17 -4.25
C ALA A 106 -11.58 0.56 -4.08
N VAL A 107 -11.28 -0.60 -4.70
CA VAL A 107 -9.98 -1.29 -4.55
C VAL A 107 -8.91 -0.80 -5.53
N SER A 108 -9.30 -0.33 -6.72
CA SER A 108 -8.39 0.17 -7.76
C SER A 108 -8.16 1.68 -7.72
N GLN A 109 -9.13 2.43 -7.15
CA GLN A 109 -9.21 3.88 -7.20
C GLN A 109 -9.15 4.44 -8.64
N GLY A 110 -9.63 3.64 -9.61
CA GLY A 110 -9.66 4.00 -11.02
C GLY A 110 -8.32 3.85 -11.77
N GLN A 111 -7.29 3.32 -11.12
CA GLN A 111 -5.99 3.12 -11.78
C GLN A 111 -6.15 2.19 -12.99
N PRO A 112 -5.83 2.66 -14.23
CA PRO A 112 -6.24 1.98 -15.47
C PRO A 112 -5.77 0.54 -15.61
N TRP A 113 -4.51 0.27 -15.24
CA TRP A 113 -3.99 -1.09 -15.29
C TRP A 113 -4.72 -2.01 -14.30
N LEU A 114 -4.96 -1.55 -13.06
CA LEU A 114 -5.67 -2.33 -12.05
C LEU A 114 -7.13 -2.60 -12.44
N VAL A 115 -7.81 -1.60 -13.02
CA VAL A 115 -9.20 -1.76 -13.51
C VAL A 115 -9.25 -2.87 -14.56
N ASN A 116 -8.34 -2.86 -15.54
CA ASN A 116 -8.27 -3.89 -16.57
C ASN A 116 -7.82 -5.26 -16.01
N ALA A 117 -6.83 -5.28 -15.12
CA ALA A 117 -6.33 -6.52 -14.52
C ALA A 117 -7.42 -7.22 -13.67
N LEU A 118 -8.20 -6.44 -12.89
CA LEU A 118 -9.35 -6.96 -12.15
C LEU A 118 -10.41 -7.51 -13.10
N ALA A 119 -10.79 -6.76 -14.15
CA ALA A 119 -11.73 -7.23 -15.17
C ALA A 119 -11.29 -8.58 -15.74
N ARG A 120 -10.06 -8.67 -16.21
CA ARG A 120 -9.49 -9.89 -16.77
C ARG A 120 -9.51 -11.06 -15.77
N GLN A 121 -9.15 -10.81 -14.52
CA GLN A 121 -9.14 -11.82 -13.47
C GLN A 121 -10.56 -12.31 -13.15
N ILE A 122 -11.53 -11.38 -13.05
CA ILE A 122 -12.93 -11.69 -12.80
C ILE A 122 -13.49 -12.58 -13.92
N VAL A 123 -13.43 -12.12 -15.16
CA VAL A 123 -14.16 -12.75 -16.26
C VAL A 123 -13.48 -14.04 -16.80
N ASN A 124 -12.18 -14.20 -16.61
CA ASN A 124 -11.46 -15.35 -17.13
C ASN A 124 -11.13 -16.41 -16.09
N ILE A 125 -11.15 -16.06 -14.79
CA ILE A 125 -10.71 -16.97 -13.73
C ILE A 125 -11.80 -17.18 -12.68
N VAL A 126 -12.41 -16.09 -12.17
CA VAL A 126 -13.33 -16.15 -11.01
C VAL A 126 -14.74 -16.53 -11.42
N VAL A 127 -15.30 -15.85 -12.45
CA VAL A 127 -16.67 -16.04 -12.95
C VAL A 127 -16.63 -16.30 -14.45
N GLN A 128 -16.30 -17.53 -14.83
CA GLN A 128 -16.19 -17.91 -16.24
C GLN A 128 -17.55 -18.10 -16.92
N ASP A 129 -18.58 -18.42 -16.15
CA ASP A 129 -19.95 -18.53 -16.67
C ASP A 129 -20.51 -17.14 -17.01
N ARG A 130 -20.73 -16.90 -18.28
CA ARG A 130 -21.25 -15.62 -18.80
C ARG A 130 -22.70 -15.35 -18.43
N ALA A 131 -23.46 -16.39 -18.01
CA ALA A 131 -24.83 -16.22 -17.51
C ALA A 131 -24.87 -15.78 -16.05
N ALA A 132 -23.77 -15.98 -15.31
CA ALA A 132 -23.69 -15.58 -13.91
C ALA A 132 -23.40 -14.08 -13.77
N GLU A 133 -24.13 -13.42 -12.86
CA GLU A 133 -23.86 -12.02 -12.49
C GLU A 133 -22.63 -11.95 -11.57
N VAL A 134 -21.75 -11.00 -11.84
CA VAL A 134 -20.56 -10.73 -11.01
C VAL A 134 -20.96 -9.91 -9.80
N GLY A 135 -20.66 -10.41 -8.61
CA GLY A 135 -20.92 -9.74 -7.33
C GLY A 135 -19.67 -9.14 -6.66
N GLU A 136 -19.84 -8.43 -5.56
CA GLU A 136 -18.76 -7.83 -4.76
C GLU A 136 -17.73 -8.88 -4.30
N ALA A 137 -18.19 -10.05 -3.85
CA ALA A 137 -17.33 -11.14 -3.40
C ALA A 137 -16.38 -11.67 -4.50
N ASP A 138 -16.82 -11.62 -5.76
CA ASP A 138 -16.01 -12.05 -6.89
C ASP A 138 -14.90 -11.05 -7.19
N VAL A 139 -15.17 -9.76 -7.01
CA VAL A 139 -14.16 -8.70 -7.10
C VAL A 139 -13.10 -8.87 -6.01
N ASP A 140 -13.50 -9.15 -4.77
CA ASP A 140 -12.57 -9.40 -3.68
C ASP A 140 -11.69 -10.62 -3.94
N ARG A 141 -12.27 -11.69 -4.48
CA ARG A 141 -11.53 -12.90 -4.88
C ARG A 141 -10.52 -12.59 -6.00
N ALA A 142 -10.94 -11.83 -7.01
CA ALA A 142 -10.07 -11.42 -8.11
C ALA A 142 -8.91 -10.55 -7.63
N ARG A 143 -9.16 -9.60 -6.72
CA ARG A 143 -8.14 -8.78 -6.08
C ARG A 143 -7.12 -9.64 -5.33
N ASP A 144 -7.57 -10.59 -4.52
CA ASP A 144 -6.69 -11.44 -3.74
C ASP A 144 -5.78 -12.29 -4.65
N LEU A 145 -6.34 -12.86 -5.72
CA LEU A 145 -5.57 -13.58 -6.74
C LEU A 145 -4.55 -12.69 -7.47
N LEU A 146 -4.92 -11.44 -7.77
CA LEU A 146 -4.03 -10.47 -8.40
C LEU A 146 -2.84 -10.13 -7.50
N ILE A 147 -3.09 -9.95 -6.21
CA ILE A 147 -2.05 -9.68 -5.20
C ILE A 147 -1.13 -10.90 -5.00
N GLU A 148 -1.69 -12.12 -5.00
CA GLU A 148 -0.91 -13.35 -4.82
C GLU A 148 0.01 -13.64 -6.00
N ARG A 149 -0.45 -13.39 -7.23
CA ARG A 149 0.33 -13.65 -8.45
C ARG A 149 1.48 -12.69 -8.68
N GLN A 150 1.43 -11.49 -8.09
CA GLN A 150 2.43 -10.44 -8.29
C GLN A 150 2.77 -10.22 -9.77
N ASP A 151 1.74 -9.96 -10.60
CA ASP A 151 1.95 -9.69 -12.02
C ASP A 151 3.01 -8.59 -12.24
N THR A 152 3.66 -8.59 -13.41
CA THR A 152 4.84 -7.76 -13.75
C THR A 152 4.76 -6.29 -13.36
N HIS A 153 3.57 -5.69 -13.43
CA HIS A 153 3.36 -4.32 -12.99
C HIS A 153 3.53 -4.16 -11.47
N LEU A 154 3.10 -5.15 -10.71
CA LEU A 154 3.19 -5.15 -9.25
C LEU A 154 4.62 -5.45 -8.77
N ASP A 155 5.36 -6.27 -9.53
CA ASP A 155 6.79 -6.50 -9.29
C ASP A 155 7.60 -5.23 -9.51
N SER A 156 7.33 -4.46 -10.56
CA SER A 156 8.00 -3.19 -10.80
C SER A 156 7.72 -2.16 -9.70
N LEU A 157 6.55 -2.21 -9.06
CA LEU A 157 6.23 -1.41 -7.89
C LEU A 157 7.12 -1.80 -6.69
N ALA A 158 7.30 -3.09 -6.43
CA ALA A 158 8.18 -3.58 -5.37
C ALA A 158 9.65 -3.14 -5.59
N GLU A 159 10.12 -3.13 -6.84
CA GLU A 159 11.46 -2.64 -7.18
C GLU A 159 11.62 -1.14 -6.88
N ARG A 160 10.62 -0.33 -7.15
CA ARG A 160 10.65 1.11 -6.85
C ARG A 160 10.78 1.43 -5.36
N LEU A 161 10.34 0.53 -4.48
CA LEU A 161 10.55 0.65 -3.03
C LEU A 161 12.02 0.58 -2.60
N ARG A 162 12.94 0.19 -3.49
CA ARG A 162 14.40 0.22 -3.24
C ARG A 162 14.98 1.64 -3.34
N ASP A 163 14.31 2.55 -4.04
CA ASP A 163 14.75 3.95 -4.14
C ASP A 163 14.62 4.65 -2.78
N PRO A 164 15.71 5.22 -2.23
CA PRO A 164 15.66 5.92 -0.94
C PRO A 164 14.63 7.05 -0.86
N ARG A 165 14.37 7.75 -1.97
CA ARG A 165 13.36 8.82 -2.05
C ARG A 165 11.95 8.27 -1.89
N VAL A 166 11.67 7.11 -2.50
CA VAL A 166 10.40 6.41 -2.35
C VAL A 166 10.22 5.95 -0.92
N ARG A 167 11.26 5.39 -0.32
CA ARG A 167 11.24 4.96 1.08
C ARG A 167 10.93 6.09 2.03
N ALA A 168 11.60 7.23 1.89
CA ALA A 168 11.42 8.39 2.76
C ALA A 168 9.96 8.87 2.81
N VAL A 169 9.19 8.66 1.74
CA VAL A 169 7.76 8.98 1.68
C VAL A 169 6.89 7.82 2.19
N ILE A 170 7.17 6.60 1.75
CA ILE A 170 6.29 5.45 2.00
C ILE A 170 6.40 4.94 3.43
N GLU A 171 7.59 4.90 4.03
CA GLU A 171 7.80 4.38 5.39
C GLU A 171 6.93 5.09 6.46
N PRO A 172 6.95 6.43 6.57
CA PRO A 172 6.10 7.13 7.53
C PRO A 172 4.62 6.85 7.33
N MET A 173 4.19 6.74 6.06
CA MET A 173 2.78 6.47 5.74
C MET A 173 2.33 5.08 6.19
N ILE A 174 3.19 4.08 6.06
CA ILE A 174 2.92 2.72 6.54
C ILE A 174 2.80 2.69 8.06
N GLN A 175 3.57 3.52 8.74
CA GLN A 175 3.55 3.64 10.19
C GLN A 175 2.38 4.47 10.74
N GLY A 176 1.54 5.04 9.87
CA GLY A 176 0.50 5.98 10.28
C GLY A 176 1.04 7.31 10.80
N ARG A 177 2.31 7.64 10.51
CA ARG A 177 2.97 8.88 10.93
C ARG A 177 2.71 10.02 9.95
N ALA A 178 2.75 11.24 10.47
CA ALA A 178 2.82 12.40 9.61
C ALA A 178 4.11 12.37 8.77
N LEU A 179 4.01 12.78 7.52
CA LEU A 179 5.18 13.01 6.68
C LEU A 179 6.02 14.11 7.34
N GLY A 180 7.25 13.77 7.71
CA GLY A 180 8.20 14.72 8.27
C GLY A 180 8.69 15.74 7.22
N ALA A 181 9.87 16.30 7.44
CA ALA A 181 10.51 17.19 6.46
C ALA A 181 10.97 16.40 5.22
N ILE A 182 10.06 16.18 4.27
CA ILE A 182 10.35 15.54 2.98
C ILE A 182 10.61 16.65 1.97
N ALA A 183 11.65 16.47 1.15
CA ALA A 183 11.90 17.40 0.04
C ALA A 183 10.68 17.40 -0.91
N PRO A 184 10.16 18.59 -1.30
CA PRO A 184 9.00 18.69 -2.18
C PRO A 184 9.16 17.92 -3.48
N ASP A 185 10.39 17.82 -4.00
CA ASP A 185 10.71 17.11 -5.23
C ASP A 185 10.63 15.59 -5.05
N ASP A 186 11.01 15.05 -3.88
CA ASP A 186 10.87 13.64 -3.58
C ASP A 186 9.40 13.24 -3.46
N LEU A 187 8.60 14.07 -2.81
CA LEU A 187 7.16 13.84 -2.74
C LEU A 187 6.52 13.86 -4.13
N ARG A 188 6.88 14.87 -4.96
CA ARG A 188 6.40 14.94 -6.34
C ARG A 188 6.81 13.71 -7.12
N PHE A 189 8.04 13.27 -6.97
CA PHE A 189 8.55 12.05 -7.59
C PHE A 189 7.68 10.82 -7.28
N VAL A 190 7.31 10.62 -6.02
CA VAL A 190 6.51 9.46 -5.61
C VAL A 190 5.05 9.57 -6.08
N VAL A 191 4.52 10.80 -6.19
CA VAL A 191 3.21 11.07 -6.82
C VAL A 191 3.25 10.74 -8.31
N ASP A 192 4.27 11.19 -9.04
CA ASP A 192 4.42 10.95 -10.48
C ASP A 192 4.62 9.46 -10.79
N LEU A 193 5.22 8.70 -9.88
CA LEU A 193 5.28 7.24 -9.95
C LEU A 193 3.91 6.56 -9.75
N GLY A 194 2.87 7.31 -9.37
CA GLY A 194 1.54 6.76 -9.08
C GLY A 194 1.45 5.92 -7.81
N LEU A 195 2.47 5.97 -6.93
CA LEU A 195 2.49 5.21 -5.67
C LEU A 195 1.63 5.85 -4.58
N VAL A 196 1.59 7.18 -4.59
CA VAL A 196 0.78 7.99 -3.67
C VAL A 196 -0.04 9.01 -4.47
N ARG A 197 -1.14 9.45 -3.88
CA ARG A 197 -1.98 10.49 -4.45
C ARG A 197 -2.24 11.61 -3.43
N ARG A 198 -2.58 12.78 -3.93
CA ARG A 198 -3.06 13.88 -3.10
C ARG A 198 -4.58 13.81 -3.01
N THR A 199 -5.10 13.89 -1.80
CA THR A 199 -6.54 14.01 -1.55
C THR A 199 -7.01 15.45 -1.75
N LEU A 200 -8.32 15.67 -1.87
CA LEU A 200 -8.89 17.00 -2.07
C LEU A 200 -8.57 17.98 -0.91
N ASP A 201 -8.35 17.47 0.29
CA ASP A 201 -7.94 18.23 1.47
C ASP A 201 -6.42 18.42 1.57
N GLY A 202 -5.67 18.04 0.53
CA GLY A 202 -4.22 18.23 0.41
C GLY A 202 -3.37 17.19 1.14
N ARG A 203 -3.96 16.19 1.78
CA ARG A 203 -3.22 15.08 2.38
C ARG A 203 -2.63 14.17 1.30
N VAL A 204 -1.62 13.41 1.66
CA VAL A 204 -1.02 12.40 0.81
C VAL A 204 -1.38 11.03 1.36
N GLU A 205 -1.83 10.14 0.47
CA GLU A 205 -2.14 8.75 0.81
C GLU A 205 -1.64 7.79 -0.27
N ILE A 206 -1.48 6.52 0.07
CA ILE A 206 -1.14 5.49 -0.92
C ILE A 206 -2.25 5.43 -1.96
N ALA A 207 -1.88 5.37 -3.24
CA ALA A 207 -2.77 5.61 -4.37
C ALA A 207 -4.02 4.73 -4.36
N ASN A 208 -3.91 3.47 -3.96
CA ASN A 208 -5.04 2.55 -3.86
C ASN A 208 -4.79 1.41 -2.85
N PRO A 209 -5.84 0.69 -2.42
CA PRO A 209 -5.73 -0.41 -1.47
C PRO A 209 -4.86 -1.58 -1.95
N ILE A 210 -4.84 -1.88 -3.25
CA ILE A 210 -4.02 -2.96 -3.82
C ILE A 210 -2.53 -2.64 -3.66
N TYR A 211 -2.11 -1.41 -4.01
CA TYR A 211 -0.72 -0.98 -3.84
C TYR A 211 -0.32 -0.98 -2.36
N ARG A 212 -1.22 -0.54 -1.48
CA ARG A 212 -0.97 -0.59 -0.03
C ARG A 212 -0.63 -2.00 0.45
N GLU A 213 -1.41 -2.98 0.02
CA GLU A 213 -1.17 -4.38 0.39
C GLU A 213 0.16 -4.90 -0.17
N ILE A 214 0.45 -4.63 -1.43
CA ILE A 214 1.68 -5.08 -2.10
C ILE A 214 2.91 -4.42 -1.48
N ILE A 215 2.85 -3.13 -1.20
CA ILE A 215 3.94 -2.40 -0.53
C ILE A 215 4.28 -3.07 0.80
N VAL A 216 3.28 -3.36 1.61
CA VAL A 216 3.49 -4.04 2.90
C VAL A 216 4.07 -5.43 2.71
N ARG A 217 3.53 -6.25 1.81
CA ARG A 217 4.06 -7.60 1.53
C ARG A 217 5.50 -7.54 1.06
N SER A 218 5.84 -6.62 0.17
CA SER A 218 7.21 -6.45 -0.32
C SER A 218 8.17 -6.04 0.80
N LEU A 219 7.77 -5.14 1.68
CA LEU A 219 8.58 -4.69 2.81
C LEU A 219 8.72 -5.78 3.88
N THR A 220 7.73 -6.65 4.04
CA THR A 220 7.77 -7.75 5.00
C THR A 220 8.42 -9.02 4.48
N ALA A 221 8.66 -9.15 3.16
CA ALA A 221 9.13 -10.39 2.55
C ALA A 221 10.42 -10.94 3.18
N THR A 222 11.42 -10.07 3.42
CA THR A 222 12.68 -10.46 4.06
C THR A 222 12.44 -10.91 5.51
N VAL A 223 11.62 -10.17 6.25
CA VAL A 223 11.26 -10.51 7.63
C VAL A 223 10.51 -11.84 7.66
N GLN A 224 9.52 -12.03 6.77
CA GLN A 224 8.79 -13.30 6.66
C GLN A 224 9.69 -14.49 6.35
N ALA A 225 10.67 -14.30 5.47
CA ALA A 225 11.65 -15.35 5.15
C ALA A 225 12.54 -15.71 6.35
N SER A 226 12.77 -14.76 7.27
CA SER A 226 13.59 -14.95 8.47
C SER A 226 12.80 -15.53 9.66
N ILE A 227 11.46 -15.52 9.61
CA ILE A 227 10.64 -16.13 10.65
C ILE A 227 10.77 -17.66 10.58
N PRO A 228 11.10 -18.34 11.71
CA PRO A 228 11.19 -19.78 11.75
C PRO A 228 9.85 -20.45 11.45
N VAL A 229 9.88 -21.74 11.18
CA VAL A 229 8.66 -22.53 11.01
C VAL A 229 7.94 -22.61 12.35
N LEU A 230 6.78 -21.98 12.44
CA LEU A 230 5.94 -22.01 13.63
C LEU A 230 4.94 -23.16 13.52
N SER A 231 4.89 -24.02 14.54
CA SER A 231 3.83 -25.00 14.65
C SER A 231 2.51 -24.32 15.00
N PRO A 232 1.39 -24.62 14.32
CA PRO A 232 0.13 -23.92 14.51
C PRO A 232 -0.54 -24.32 15.84
N SER A 233 -0.03 -23.78 16.95
CA SER A 233 -0.61 -23.96 18.30
C SER A 233 -1.87 -23.13 18.55
N TRP A 234 -2.24 -22.26 17.61
CA TRP A 234 -3.39 -21.35 17.67
C TRP A 234 -4.65 -21.85 16.97
N LEU A 235 -4.64 -23.09 16.49
CA LEU A 235 -5.83 -23.72 15.94
C LEU A 235 -6.35 -24.75 16.93
N ASP A 236 -7.67 -24.74 17.14
CA ASP A 236 -8.33 -25.76 17.92
C ASP A 236 -8.40 -27.11 17.14
N PRO A 237 -8.85 -28.24 17.77
CA PRO A 237 -8.99 -29.52 17.07
C PRO A 237 -9.96 -29.52 15.87
N ARG A 238 -10.80 -28.51 15.73
CA ARG A 238 -11.70 -28.32 14.58
C ARG A 238 -11.05 -27.50 13.48
N GLY A 239 -9.84 -26.97 13.74
CA GLY A 239 -9.12 -26.08 12.85
C GLY A 239 -9.67 -24.65 12.86
N ASP A 240 -10.39 -24.24 13.89
CA ASP A 240 -10.84 -22.87 14.09
C ASP A 240 -9.80 -22.08 14.89
N MET A 241 -9.82 -20.75 14.74
CA MET A 241 -8.82 -19.87 15.35
C MET A 241 -9.08 -19.69 16.85
N ASP A 242 -8.13 -20.09 17.68
CA ASP A 242 -8.04 -19.69 19.08
C ASP A 242 -7.21 -18.40 19.19
N TRP A 243 -7.90 -17.29 19.35
CA TRP A 243 -7.28 -15.96 19.41
C TRP A 243 -6.42 -15.76 20.66
N ALA A 244 -6.71 -16.47 21.75
CA ALA A 244 -5.88 -16.41 22.96
C ALA A 244 -4.57 -17.18 22.72
N ALA A 245 -4.63 -18.37 22.17
CA ALA A 245 -3.45 -19.14 21.80
C ALA A 245 -2.61 -18.43 20.73
N LEU A 246 -3.24 -17.74 19.76
CA LEU A 246 -2.53 -16.90 18.79
C LEU A 246 -1.78 -15.75 19.46
N ARG A 247 -2.40 -15.10 20.45
CA ARG A 247 -1.75 -14.02 21.23
C ARG A 247 -0.53 -14.56 21.98
N GLU A 248 -0.65 -15.69 22.64
CA GLU A 248 0.46 -16.33 23.35
C GLU A 248 1.58 -16.71 22.39
N ALA A 249 1.24 -17.28 21.24
CA ALA A 249 2.22 -17.59 20.19
C ALA A 249 2.95 -16.35 19.67
N PHE A 250 2.24 -15.22 19.51
CA PHE A 250 2.85 -13.94 19.14
C PHE A 250 3.78 -13.41 20.21
N VAL A 251 3.36 -13.44 21.47
CA VAL A 251 4.19 -13.00 22.60
C VAL A 251 5.46 -13.87 22.73
N GLY A 252 5.32 -15.17 22.64
CA GLY A 252 6.45 -16.11 22.65
C GLY A 252 7.41 -15.85 21.48
N PHE A 253 6.88 -15.73 20.28
CA PHE A 253 7.64 -15.37 19.08
C PHE A 253 8.39 -14.04 19.25
N TRP A 254 7.73 -13.03 19.82
CA TRP A 254 8.33 -11.71 20.02
C TRP A 254 9.48 -11.75 21.04
N LEU A 255 9.31 -12.49 22.14
CA LEU A 255 10.35 -12.67 23.15
C LEU A 255 11.60 -13.36 22.59
N GLU A 256 11.40 -14.34 21.73
CA GLU A 256 12.51 -15.14 21.18
C GLU A 256 13.20 -14.47 19.99
N HIS A 257 12.44 -13.78 19.13
CA HIS A 257 12.93 -13.31 17.85
C HIS A 257 12.79 -11.80 17.60
N GLY A 258 11.97 -11.09 18.40
CA GLY A 258 11.57 -9.71 18.14
C GLY A 258 12.76 -8.75 18.04
N GLU A 259 13.68 -8.76 18.99
CA GLU A 259 14.84 -7.86 18.98
C GLU A 259 15.79 -8.16 17.82
N ALA A 260 16.04 -9.44 17.53
CA ALA A 260 16.90 -9.83 16.41
C ALA A 260 16.31 -9.42 15.06
N LEU A 261 14.99 -9.56 14.89
CA LEU A 261 14.29 -9.15 13.68
C LEU A 261 14.20 -7.63 13.54
N LEU A 262 14.06 -6.89 14.65
CA LEU A 262 14.13 -5.43 14.62
C LEU A 262 15.49 -4.94 14.14
N GLY A 263 16.58 -5.54 14.63
CA GLY A 263 17.95 -5.18 14.24
C GLY A 263 18.30 -5.51 12.79
N SER A 264 17.67 -6.52 12.21
CA SER A 264 17.88 -6.97 10.82
C SER A 264 16.92 -6.35 9.80
N ALA A 265 15.85 -5.69 10.27
CA ALA A 265 14.85 -5.12 9.37
C ALA A 265 15.44 -3.89 8.64
N PRO A 266 15.24 -3.80 7.31
CA PRO A 266 15.75 -2.68 6.52
C PRO A 266 15.11 -1.33 6.85
N TYR A 267 14.11 -1.31 7.74
CA TYR A 267 13.26 -0.17 8.07
C TYR A 267 13.14 0.00 9.58
N ASN A 268 14.17 0.54 10.22
CA ASN A 268 14.26 0.61 11.68
C ASN A 268 13.01 1.17 12.38
N GLU A 269 12.36 2.16 11.78
CA GLU A 269 11.19 2.82 12.39
C GLU A 269 9.86 2.07 12.17
N ALA A 270 9.74 1.32 11.07
CA ALA A 270 8.56 0.49 10.77
C ALA A 270 8.75 -0.96 11.23
N ALA A 271 9.95 -1.34 11.67
CA ALA A 271 10.33 -2.72 11.91
C ALA A 271 9.33 -3.50 12.78
N ALA A 272 8.91 -2.92 13.89
CA ALA A 272 7.98 -3.58 14.82
C ALA A 272 6.62 -3.88 14.17
N HIS A 273 6.06 -2.93 13.42
CA HIS A 273 4.83 -3.14 12.66
C HIS A 273 5.00 -4.19 11.58
N LEU A 274 6.13 -4.17 10.87
CA LEU A 274 6.43 -5.12 9.79
C LEU A 274 6.63 -6.53 10.34
N VAL A 275 7.28 -6.69 11.50
CA VAL A 275 7.45 -7.98 12.17
C VAL A 275 6.10 -8.55 12.62
N LEU A 276 5.22 -7.74 13.23
CA LEU A 276 3.87 -8.16 13.58
C LEU A 276 3.09 -8.59 12.33
N MET A 277 3.15 -7.82 11.26
CA MET A 277 2.50 -8.13 9.99
C MET A 277 3.03 -9.44 9.39
N ALA A 278 4.35 -9.62 9.40
CA ALA A 278 4.99 -10.82 8.89
C ALA A 278 4.56 -12.07 9.67
N PHE A 279 4.49 -11.97 10.99
CA PHE A 279 3.97 -13.03 11.85
C PHE A 279 2.52 -13.36 11.51
N LEU A 280 1.64 -12.35 11.47
CA LEU A 280 0.22 -12.55 11.17
C LEU A 280 0.00 -13.16 9.79
N HIS A 281 0.69 -12.68 8.76
CA HIS A 281 0.61 -13.26 7.41
C HIS A 281 1.04 -14.72 7.39
N ARG A 282 2.11 -15.07 8.12
CA ARG A 282 2.57 -16.46 8.21
C ARG A 282 1.54 -17.38 8.88
N VAL A 283 0.87 -16.86 9.90
CA VAL A 283 -0.17 -17.58 10.65
C VAL A 283 -1.42 -17.83 9.82
N VAL A 284 -1.88 -16.85 9.06
CA VAL A 284 -3.13 -16.93 8.31
C VAL A 284 -3.00 -17.53 6.90
N ASN A 285 -1.78 -17.83 6.43
CA ASN A 285 -1.53 -18.42 5.11
C ASN A 285 -2.24 -19.77 4.85
N SER A 286 -2.86 -20.36 5.88
CA SER A 286 -3.62 -21.61 5.78
C SER A 286 -5.13 -21.41 5.61
N GLY A 287 -5.63 -20.24 5.31
CA GLY A 287 -7.06 -19.98 5.09
C GLY A 287 -7.61 -18.71 5.74
N GLY A 288 -6.72 -17.83 6.18
CA GLY A 288 -7.09 -16.53 6.73
C GLY A 288 -6.63 -15.35 5.89
N ARG A 289 -6.94 -14.14 6.35
CA ARG A 289 -6.59 -12.89 5.71
C ARG A 289 -6.25 -11.83 6.73
N VAL A 290 -5.19 -11.07 6.46
CA VAL A 290 -4.85 -9.85 7.19
C VAL A 290 -5.18 -8.64 6.31
N ALA A 291 -6.19 -7.88 6.70
CA ALA A 291 -6.52 -6.61 6.05
C ALA A 291 -5.94 -5.46 6.87
N ARG A 292 -5.27 -4.55 6.21
CA ARG A 292 -4.66 -3.36 6.81
C ARG A 292 -5.53 -2.14 6.57
N GLU A 293 -5.56 -1.23 7.58
CA GLU A 293 -6.31 0.01 7.53
C GLU A 293 -7.74 -0.17 7.02
N PHE A 294 -8.55 -0.83 7.80
CA PHE A 294 -9.98 -0.91 7.52
C PHE A 294 -10.57 0.49 7.69
N ALA A 295 -10.72 1.21 6.56
CA ALA A 295 -11.28 2.55 6.56
C ALA A 295 -12.77 2.50 6.86
N ILE A 296 -13.17 3.10 7.98
CA ILE A 296 -14.57 3.26 8.34
C ILE A 296 -14.80 4.76 8.60
N GLY A 297 -15.25 5.46 7.56
CA GLY A 297 -15.38 6.92 7.61
C GLY A 297 -14.01 7.62 7.75
N SER A 298 -13.90 8.61 8.63
CA SER A 298 -12.67 9.39 8.84
C SER A 298 -11.64 8.73 9.76
N LYS A 299 -11.96 7.56 10.36
CA LYS A 299 -11.09 6.84 11.31
C LYS A 299 -10.73 5.47 10.74
N ARG A 300 -9.51 5.00 11.01
CA ARG A 300 -8.96 3.75 10.47
C ARG A 300 -8.49 2.86 11.61
N MET A 301 -8.79 1.57 11.52
CA MET A 301 -8.20 0.52 12.33
C MET A 301 -6.94 0.00 11.63
N ASP A 302 -5.87 -0.23 12.39
CA ASP A 302 -4.60 -0.60 11.77
C ASP A 302 -4.65 -1.96 11.07
N LEU A 303 -5.17 -3.00 11.72
CA LEU A 303 -5.24 -4.35 11.18
C LEU A 303 -6.56 -5.03 11.50
N CYS A 304 -7.08 -5.80 10.56
CA CYS A 304 -8.17 -6.76 10.78
C CYS A 304 -7.73 -8.13 10.28
N VAL A 305 -7.64 -9.08 11.19
CA VAL A 305 -7.34 -10.48 10.89
C VAL A 305 -8.65 -11.23 10.75
N SER A 306 -8.82 -11.95 9.66
CA SER A 306 -9.98 -12.80 9.39
C SER A 306 -9.53 -14.24 9.18
N TYR A 307 -10.23 -15.18 9.79
CA TYR A 307 -9.97 -16.61 9.61
C TYR A 307 -11.30 -17.39 9.66
N LYS A 308 -11.64 -18.12 8.60
CA LYS A 308 -12.89 -18.90 8.47
C LYS A 308 -14.16 -18.14 8.91
N GLY A 309 -14.23 -16.84 8.64
CA GLY A 309 -15.39 -16.00 9.01
C GLY A 309 -15.31 -15.35 10.39
N ASP A 310 -14.45 -15.80 11.29
CA ASP A 310 -14.17 -15.09 12.54
C ASP A 310 -13.14 -13.98 12.33
N ARG A 311 -13.21 -12.92 13.12
CA ARG A 311 -12.41 -11.71 12.91
C ARG A 311 -11.89 -11.11 14.20
N LEU A 312 -10.69 -10.55 14.13
CA LEU A 312 -10.00 -9.85 15.20
C LEU A 312 -9.56 -8.46 14.72
N GLY A 313 -9.91 -7.42 15.45
CA GLY A 313 -9.38 -6.07 15.24
C GLY A 313 -8.10 -5.85 16.03
N ILE A 314 -7.10 -5.23 15.40
CA ILE A 314 -5.82 -4.91 16.05
C ILE A 314 -5.50 -3.44 15.84
N GLU A 315 -5.21 -2.75 16.92
CA GLU A 315 -4.67 -1.40 16.94
C GLU A 315 -3.21 -1.47 17.35
N VAL A 316 -2.31 -0.85 16.57
CA VAL A 316 -0.87 -0.87 16.82
C VAL A 316 -0.41 0.51 17.26
N LYS A 317 0.32 0.57 18.35
CA LYS A 317 0.89 1.81 18.90
C LYS A 317 2.40 1.69 19.05
N THR A 318 3.10 2.77 18.78
CA THR A 318 4.53 2.88 19.09
C THR A 318 4.70 3.98 20.12
N TRP A 319 5.39 3.69 21.20
CA TRP A 319 5.72 4.66 22.23
C TRP A 319 7.16 5.15 22.07
N ARG A 320 7.36 6.44 21.91
CA ARG A 320 8.65 7.08 21.65
C ARG A 320 8.95 8.18 22.67
N ASP A 321 10.21 8.60 22.73
CA ASP A 321 10.63 9.72 23.57
C ASP A 321 9.88 11.02 23.23
N SER A 322 9.42 11.19 21.99
CA SER A 322 8.62 12.34 21.55
C SER A 322 7.19 12.40 22.14
N ASP A 323 6.66 11.26 22.60
CA ASP A 323 5.22 11.11 22.92
C ASP A 323 4.87 11.56 24.33
N LYS A 324 5.70 12.42 24.94
CA LYS A 324 5.54 12.91 26.31
C LYS A 324 5.12 11.78 27.28
N SER A 325 4.87 11.98 28.49
CA SER A 325 4.72 10.95 29.52
C SER A 325 3.43 10.08 29.47
N ARG A 326 2.59 10.18 28.43
CA ARG A 326 1.35 9.42 28.33
C ARG A 326 1.50 8.18 27.44
N ASP A 327 1.13 7.02 27.98
CA ASP A 327 1.15 5.75 27.22
C ASP A 327 0.10 5.77 26.08
N PRO A 328 0.52 5.66 24.81
CA PRO A 328 -0.40 5.68 23.67
C PRO A 328 -1.37 4.49 23.64
N ALA A 329 -1.10 3.42 24.38
CA ALA A 329 -2.03 2.31 24.51
C ALA A 329 -3.34 2.69 25.23
N GLU A 330 -3.34 3.69 26.08
CA GLU A 330 -4.55 4.17 26.77
C GLU A 330 -5.54 4.80 25.79
N GLU A 331 -5.04 5.60 24.83
CA GLU A 331 -5.88 6.19 23.78
C GLU A 331 -6.36 5.12 22.77
N GLY A 332 -5.56 4.08 22.56
CA GLY A 332 -5.85 2.96 21.68
C GLY A 332 -7.14 2.22 22.07
N VAL A 333 -7.47 2.13 23.36
CA VAL A 333 -8.69 1.44 23.82
C VAL A 333 -9.95 2.09 23.25
N ALA A 334 -10.09 3.39 23.39
CA ALA A 334 -11.26 4.10 22.88
C ALA A 334 -11.37 4.08 21.36
N GLN A 335 -10.22 4.12 20.67
CA GLN A 335 -10.16 4.02 19.22
C GLN A 335 -10.59 2.63 18.77
N LEU A 336 -10.00 1.57 19.32
CA LEU A 336 -10.33 0.20 18.98
C LEU A 336 -11.80 -0.12 19.29
N GLU A 337 -12.34 0.32 20.43
CA GLU A 337 -13.74 0.11 20.77
C GLU A 337 -14.70 0.73 19.75
N ALA A 338 -14.40 1.91 19.24
CA ALA A 338 -15.18 2.55 18.20
C ALA A 338 -15.15 1.76 16.87
N TYR A 339 -14.04 1.09 16.55
CA TYR A 339 -13.91 0.24 15.38
C TYR A 339 -14.65 -1.09 15.54
N LEU A 340 -14.47 -1.75 16.70
CA LEU A 340 -15.15 -3.00 17.00
C LEU A 340 -16.67 -2.86 16.88
N ALA A 341 -17.22 -1.77 17.43
CA ALA A 341 -18.66 -1.50 17.34
C ALA A 341 -19.15 -1.37 15.89
N ARG A 342 -18.39 -0.70 15.02
CA ARG A 342 -18.76 -0.51 13.61
C ARG A 342 -18.68 -1.79 12.79
N LEU A 343 -17.70 -2.63 13.09
CA LEU A 343 -17.47 -3.90 12.40
C LEU A 343 -18.27 -5.05 13.00
N GLN A 344 -19.06 -4.78 14.05
CA GLN A 344 -19.78 -5.78 14.83
C GLN A 344 -18.83 -6.87 15.39
N LEU A 345 -17.62 -6.45 15.80
CA LEU A 345 -16.64 -7.31 16.42
C LEU A 345 -16.73 -7.16 17.95
N THR A 346 -16.43 -8.22 18.66
CA THR A 346 -16.50 -8.26 20.13
C THR A 346 -15.13 -8.44 20.78
N ARG A 347 -14.08 -8.56 19.95
CA ARG A 347 -12.71 -8.78 20.43
C ARG A 347 -11.69 -7.97 19.64
N GLY A 348 -10.62 -7.57 20.31
CA GLY A 348 -9.53 -6.85 19.68
C GLY A 348 -8.24 -6.88 20.49
N TRP A 349 -7.14 -6.54 19.83
CA TRP A 349 -5.84 -6.37 20.47
C TRP A 349 -5.37 -4.92 20.33
N ILE A 350 -4.65 -4.46 21.35
CA ILE A 350 -3.81 -3.28 21.30
C ILE A 350 -2.38 -3.77 21.46
N VAL A 351 -1.58 -3.61 20.42
CA VAL A 351 -0.15 -3.95 20.46
C VAL A 351 0.66 -2.68 20.55
N ARG A 352 1.33 -2.47 21.69
CA ARG A 352 2.20 -1.31 21.89
C ARG A 352 3.66 -1.73 21.90
N PHE A 353 4.44 -1.12 21.02
CA PHE A 353 5.90 -1.27 20.97
C PHE A 353 6.57 -0.07 21.67
N ASP A 354 7.34 -0.33 22.73
CA ASP A 354 8.10 0.71 23.42
C ASP A 354 9.48 0.88 22.76
N GLN A 355 9.63 1.98 22.04
CA GLN A 355 10.87 2.36 21.34
C GLN A 355 11.56 3.56 22.00
N ARG A 356 11.28 3.83 23.26
CA ARG A 356 11.94 4.92 24.01
C ARG A 356 13.39 4.51 24.34
N SER A 357 14.28 5.46 24.33
CA SER A 357 15.71 5.25 24.65
C SER A 357 15.93 4.73 26.08
N GLY A 358 15.02 5.03 27.00
CA GLY A 358 15.03 4.60 28.41
C GLY A 358 14.11 3.42 28.71
N ALA A 359 13.63 2.68 27.70
CA ALA A 359 12.76 1.52 27.91
C ALA A 359 13.51 0.42 28.65
N LEU A 360 12.81 -0.26 29.57
CA LEU A 360 13.34 -1.44 30.26
C LEU A 360 13.62 -2.57 29.27
N PRO A 361 14.48 -3.55 29.62
CA PRO A 361 14.65 -4.78 28.82
C PRO A 361 13.29 -5.47 28.56
N LEU A 362 13.15 -6.07 27.38
CA LEU A 362 11.88 -6.67 26.95
C LEU A 362 11.23 -7.61 27.98
N PRO A 363 11.96 -8.51 28.67
CA PRO A 363 11.36 -9.39 29.68
C PRO A 363 10.76 -8.65 30.88
N GLU A 364 11.27 -7.47 31.19
CA GLU A 364 10.80 -6.66 32.32
C GLU A 364 9.62 -5.75 31.97
N ARG A 365 9.54 -5.30 30.71
CA ARG A 365 8.47 -4.40 30.23
C ARG A 365 7.29 -5.14 29.62
N LEU A 366 7.47 -6.38 29.18
CA LEU A 366 6.41 -7.16 28.56
C LEU A 366 5.26 -7.41 29.54
N ARG A 367 4.06 -7.00 29.14
CA ARG A 367 2.82 -7.24 29.90
C ARG A 367 1.69 -7.56 28.92
N VAL A 368 0.83 -8.48 29.35
CA VAL A 368 -0.42 -8.79 28.67
C VAL A 368 -1.54 -8.56 29.65
N GLU A 369 -2.48 -7.71 29.30
CA GLU A 369 -3.60 -7.30 30.15
C GLU A 369 -4.89 -7.52 29.37
N ASP A 370 -5.83 -8.27 29.93
CA ASP A 370 -7.14 -8.47 29.35
C ASP A 370 -8.16 -7.53 30.03
N LEU A 371 -8.87 -6.76 29.22
CA LEU A 371 -9.90 -5.83 29.68
C LEU A 371 -11.24 -6.21 29.03
N THR A 372 -12.31 -5.99 29.79
CA THR A 372 -13.66 -5.98 29.23
C THR A 372 -14.17 -4.54 29.27
N THR A 373 -14.52 -3.98 28.11
CA THR A 373 -15.00 -2.60 28.03
C THR A 373 -16.43 -2.51 28.56
N PRO A 374 -16.92 -1.30 28.88
CA PRO A 374 -18.31 -1.10 29.28
C PRO A 374 -19.35 -1.60 28.28
N LYS A 375 -18.98 -1.72 27.01
CA LYS A 375 -19.82 -2.27 25.94
C LYS A 375 -19.73 -3.80 25.77
N GLY A 376 -18.98 -4.46 26.67
CA GLY A 376 -18.82 -5.91 26.65
C GLY A 376 -17.77 -6.44 25.67
N ASN A 377 -16.99 -5.57 25.01
CA ASN A 377 -15.91 -6.01 24.13
C ASN A 377 -14.70 -6.50 24.94
N ARG A 378 -14.08 -7.59 24.49
CA ARG A 378 -12.85 -8.15 25.07
C ARG A 378 -11.64 -7.56 24.33
N ILE A 379 -10.79 -6.85 25.06
CA ILE A 379 -9.58 -6.24 24.51
C ILE A 379 -8.37 -6.78 25.24
N SER A 380 -7.40 -7.32 24.50
CA SER A 380 -6.09 -7.69 25.05
C SER A 380 -5.07 -6.59 24.74
N ARG A 381 -4.44 -6.03 25.76
CA ARG A 381 -3.32 -5.10 25.62
C ARG A 381 -2.02 -5.89 25.71
N ILE A 382 -1.23 -5.84 24.67
CA ILE A 382 0.08 -6.49 24.55
C ILE A 382 1.11 -5.37 24.54
N LEU A 383 1.82 -5.21 25.65
CA LEU A 383 2.80 -4.14 25.87
C LEU A 383 4.21 -4.74 25.72
N LEU A 384 4.91 -4.33 24.66
CA LEU A 384 6.20 -4.89 24.24
C LEU A 384 7.30 -3.83 24.28
#